data_9b7b6f7ebc3c613b4ce190131ec0fb61
#
_entry.id   9b7b6f7ebc3c613b4ce190131ec0fb61
#
_cell.length_a   1.000
_cell.length_b   1.000
_cell.length_c   1.000
_cell.angle_alpha   90.00
_cell.angle_beta   90.00
_cell.angle_gamma   90.00
#
_symmetry.space_group_name_H-M   'P 1'
#
loop_
_entity.id
_entity.type
_entity.pdbx_description
1 polymer ?
#
loop_
_entity_poly.entity_id
_entity_poly.type
_entity_poly.pdbx_seq_one_letter_code
_entity_poly.pdbx_strand_id
1 'polypeptide(L)'
;MTITVTIQALNDGKRQPELKTVDPILKTENLWKLYRAGKVEVPALRGVNFEVMPGESVAVMGPSGCGKSSLLYVIGGLAGTSKGKVYVDGNDLSEMTDAERTKLRRSKIGFVFQRFNLLPTLTAKGNISIAQYIHGDGFDPHRFAVVTKMLGLEGRLDHRPSEMSGGEQQRVAIARAIINEPKILLADEPTGNLDTKNSDIVLEMLRRLNKDLGQTIVMITHNPEATAYFDRVVHMRDGVIVDGIPAD
;
A
#
# COMPACT_ATOMS: atom_id res chain seq x y z
N MET A 1 -8.85 1.74 19.20
CA MET A 1 -8.87 0.41 19.84
C MET A 1 -10.29 -0.12 19.71
N THR A 2 -10.57 -0.88 18.67
CA THR A 2 -11.92 -1.38 18.37
C THR A 2 -12.00 -2.80 18.91
N ILE A 3 -12.82 -3.00 19.95
CA ILE A 3 -13.04 -4.29 20.59
C ILE A 3 -14.27 -4.92 19.93
N THR A 4 -14.08 -5.98 19.15
CA THR A 4 -15.19 -6.81 18.64
C THR A 4 -15.46 -7.91 19.64
N VAL A 5 -16.61 -7.84 20.34
CA VAL A 5 -17.06 -8.87 21.26
C VAL A 5 -18.00 -9.83 20.54
N THR A 6 -17.56 -11.05 20.33
CA THR A 6 -18.44 -12.16 19.91
C THR A 6 -18.97 -12.86 21.15
N ILE A 7 -20.27 -12.73 21.42
CA ILE A 7 -20.94 -13.44 22.52
C ILE A 7 -21.31 -14.83 22.03
N GLN A 8 -20.65 -15.85 22.55
CA GLN A 8 -21.07 -17.23 22.37
C GLN A 8 -21.32 -17.88 23.75
N ALA A 9 -22.59 -18.19 23.95
CA ALA A 9 -23.25 -19.09 24.93
C ALA A 9 -22.65 -19.21 26.35
N LEU A 10 -23.46 -18.77 27.28
CA LEU A 10 -23.47 -19.15 28.70
C LEU A 10 -23.62 -20.69 28.87
N ASN A 11 -22.58 -21.37 29.28
CA ASN A 11 -22.62 -22.37 30.36
C ASN A 11 -21.22 -22.93 30.62
N ASP A 12 -20.94 -23.04 31.92
CA ASP A 12 -19.80 -23.64 32.60
C ASP A 12 -18.62 -22.71 32.95
N GLY A 13 -18.48 -22.70 34.27
CA GLY A 13 -17.59 -21.87 35.06
C GLY A 13 -16.16 -21.71 34.55
N LYS A 14 -15.69 -20.48 34.61
CA LYS A 14 -14.29 -20.05 34.61
C LYS A 14 -13.48 -20.28 33.31
N ARG A 15 -13.82 -19.60 32.24
CA ARG A 15 -12.80 -19.07 31.30
C ARG A 15 -13.20 -17.64 30.93
N GLN A 16 -12.40 -16.68 31.32
CA GLN A 16 -12.47 -15.34 30.73
C GLN A 16 -12.25 -15.50 29.22
N PRO A 17 -13.03 -14.81 28.36
CA PRO A 17 -12.76 -14.84 26.92
C PRO A 17 -11.34 -14.30 26.71
N GLU A 18 -10.45 -15.12 26.17
CA GLU A 18 -9.17 -14.66 25.67
C GLU A 18 -9.47 -13.62 24.58
N LEU A 19 -9.16 -12.37 24.84
CA LEU A 19 -9.13 -11.31 23.85
C LEU A 19 -8.09 -11.73 22.81
N LYS A 20 -8.55 -12.28 21.68
CA LYS A 20 -7.66 -12.49 20.52
C LYS A 20 -7.20 -11.12 20.08
N THR A 21 -5.99 -10.74 20.44
CA THR A 21 -5.31 -9.60 19.87
C THR A 21 -5.10 -9.92 18.39
N VAL A 22 -5.69 -9.10 17.51
CA VAL A 22 -5.43 -9.22 16.07
C VAL A 22 -4.02 -8.69 15.85
N ASP A 23 -3.15 -9.53 15.29
CA ASP A 23 -1.79 -9.11 14.97
C ASP A 23 -1.79 -8.09 13.80
N PRO A 24 -0.91 -7.09 13.86
CA PRO A 24 -0.76 -6.14 12.77
C PRO A 24 -0.33 -6.85 11.48
N ILE A 25 -0.96 -6.49 10.36
CA ILE A 25 -0.60 -7.04 9.05
C ILE A 25 0.73 -6.49 8.55
N LEU A 26 1.09 -5.29 9.00
CA LEU A 26 2.37 -4.64 8.78
C LEU A 26 2.92 -4.15 10.11
N LYS A 27 4.19 -4.48 10.39
CA LYS A 27 4.89 -4.01 11.58
C LYS A 27 6.34 -3.71 11.25
N THR A 28 6.86 -2.60 11.77
CA THR A 28 8.29 -2.30 11.76
C THR A 28 8.80 -2.11 13.19
N GLU A 29 9.99 -2.62 13.47
CA GLU A 29 10.65 -2.53 14.78
C GLU A 29 12.01 -1.91 14.61
N ASN A 30 12.20 -0.70 15.17
CA ASN A 30 13.46 0.07 15.15
C ASN A 30 14.08 0.09 13.74
N LEU A 31 13.26 0.39 12.73
CA LEU A 31 13.63 0.30 11.32
C LEU A 31 14.57 1.42 10.90
N TRP A 32 15.73 1.07 10.36
CA TRP A 32 16.70 1.98 9.76
C TRP A 32 16.90 1.69 8.29
N LYS A 33 17.03 2.76 7.52
CA LYS A 33 17.47 2.69 6.12
C LYS A 33 18.55 3.72 5.86
N LEU A 34 19.73 3.22 5.47
CA LEU A 34 20.89 4.03 5.10
C LEU A 34 21.10 3.90 3.59
N TYR A 35 21.28 5.00 2.92
CA TYR A 35 21.74 5.04 1.53
C TYR A 35 23.18 5.52 1.47
N ARG A 36 23.96 5.01 0.52
CA ARG A 36 25.33 5.44 0.30
C ARG A 36 25.39 6.46 -0.82
N ALA A 37 25.89 7.65 -0.52
CA ALA A 37 26.23 8.67 -1.48
C ALA A 37 27.79 8.80 -1.51
N GLY A 38 28.43 8.03 -2.36
CA GLY A 38 29.89 7.90 -2.36
C GLY A 38 30.39 7.27 -1.06
N LYS A 39 31.16 8.03 -0.25
CA LYS A 39 31.69 7.60 1.05
C LYS A 39 30.79 7.97 2.24
N VAL A 40 29.72 8.72 2.01
CA VAL A 40 28.82 9.21 3.07
C VAL A 40 27.59 8.32 3.16
N GLU A 41 27.24 7.91 4.38
CA GLU A 41 25.97 7.24 4.65
C GLU A 41 24.90 8.29 5.05
N VAL A 42 23.79 8.29 4.31
CA VAL A 42 22.65 9.18 4.55
C VAL A 42 21.50 8.37 5.14
N PRO A 43 21.11 8.60 6.41
CA PRO A 43 19.99 7.90 7.02
C PRO A 43 18.69 8.48 6.50
N ALA A 44 17.93 7.66 5.74
CA ALA A 44 16.59 8.00 5.29
C ALA A 44 15.50 7.57 6.28
N LEU A 45 15.76 6.52 7.07
CA LEU A 45 14.91 6.08 8.18
C LEU A 45 15.77 5.90 9.43
N ARG A 46 15.23 6.31 10.59
CA ARG A 46 15.96 6.41 11.85
C ARG A 46 15.16 5.80 13.01
N GLY A 47 15.13 4.46 13.10
CA GLY A 47 14.46 3.76 14.18
C GLY A 47 12.95 3.83 14.14
N VAL A 48 12.35 3.72 12.94
CA VAL A 48 10.91 3.82 12.74
C VAL A 48 10.20 2.59 13.31
N ASN A 49 9.21 2.84 14.19
CA ASN A 49 8.23 1.87 14.65
C ASN A 49 6.88 2.24 14.03
N PHE A 50 6.29 1.33 13.27
CA PHE A 50 5.07 1.57 12.54
C PHE A 50 4.26 0.27 12.46
N GLU A 51 2.97 0.36 12.76
CA GLU A 51 2.06 -0.79 12.70
C GLU A 51 0.80 -0.40 11.93
N VAL A 52 0.27 -1.36 11.16
CA VAL A 52 -1.00 -1.22 10.44
C VAL A 52 -1.81 -2.49 10.67
N MET A 53 -3.07 -2.32 11.06
CA MET A 53 -3.99 -3.43 11.29
C MET A 53 -4.61 -3.92 9.98
N PRO A 54 -5.03 -5.20 9.90
CA PRO A 54 -5.80 -5.69 8.75
C PRO A 54 -7.05 -4.83 8.50
N GLY A 55 -7.25 -4.42 7.25
CA GLY A 55 -8.37 -3.57 6.83
C GLY A 55 -8.24 -2.08 7.19
N GLU A 56 -7.15 -1.67 7.84
CA GLU A 56 -6.89 -0.27 8.15
C GLU A 56 -6.37 0.50 6.92
N SER A 57 -6.80 1.76 6.77
CA SER A 57 -6.24 2.69 5.79
C SER A 57 -5.44 3.79 6.49
N VAL A 58 -4.16 3.91 6.14
CA VAL A 58 -3.22 4.84 6.78
C VAL A 58 -2.60 5.77 5.75
N ALA A 59 -2.68 7.09 6.00
CA ALA A 59 -1.93 8.09 5.25
C ALA A 59 -0.65 8.47 6.01
N VAL A 60 0.51 8.32 5.38
CA VAL A 60 1.80 8.79 5.91
C VAL A 60 2.13 10.13 5.27
N MET A 61 2.13 11.18 6.07
CA MET A 61 2.30 12.55 5.64
C MET A 61 3.63 13.15 6.12
N GLY A 62 4.16 14.09 5.37
CA GLY A 62 5.37 14.81 5.76
C GLY A 62 6.03 15.54 4.58
N PRO A 63 7.01 16.43 4.83
CA PRO A 63 7.69 17.20 3.80
C PRO A 63 8.44 16.31 2.79
N SER A 64 8.78 16.87 1.63
CA SER A 64 9.60 16.18 0.64
C SER A 64 10.97 15.80 1.25
N GLY A 65 11.45 14.60 0.94
CA GLY A 65 12.75 14.13 1.43
C GLY A 65 12.76 13.60 2.88
N CYS A 66 11.65 13.64 3.63
CA CYS A 66 11.62 13.17 5.03
C CYS A 66 11.68 11.63 5.20
N GLY A 67 11.73 10.85 4.13
CA GLY A 67 11.87 9.38 4.20
C GLY A 67 10.63 8.57 3.85
N LYS A 68 9.48 9.18 3.47
CA LYS A 68 8.21 8.48 3.17
C LYS A 68 8.36 7.38 2.11
N SER A 69 8.91 7.71 0.94
CA SER A 69 9.11 6.72 -0.14
C SER A 69 10.11 5.64 0.30
N SER A 70 11.12 5.98 1.11
CA SER A 70 12.04 4.98 1.68
C SER A 70 11.31 4.02 2.60
N LEU A 71 10.40 4.50 3.46
CA LEU A 71 9.54 3.66 4.28
C LEU A 71 8.71 2.74 3.41
N LEU A 72 7.99 3.31 2.42
CA LEU A 72 7.13 2.54 1.52
C LEU A 72 7.89 1.44 0.77
N TYR A 73 9.10 1.74 0.28
CA TYR A 73 9.91 0.77 -0.47
C TYR A 73 10.49 -0.33 0.42
N VAL A 74 10.81 -0.03 1.67
CA VAL A 74 11.30 -1.03 2.61
C VAL A 74 10.18 -1.95 3.07
N ILE A 75 9.04 -1.41 3.51
CA ILE A 75 7.88 -2.21 3.91
C ILE A 75 7.27 -2.99 2.75
N GLY A 76 7.41 -2.46 1.53
CA GLY A 76 7.01 -3.14 0.31
C GLY A 76 8.03 -4.16 -0.22
N GLY A 77 9.17 -4.34 0.45
CA GLY A 77 10.22 -5.27 0.05
C GLY A 77 10.92 -4.91 -1.28
N LEU A 78 10.78 -3.65 -1.77
CA LEU A 78 11.52 -3.13 -2.92
C LEU A 78 12.95 -2.75 -2.54
N ALA A 79 13.17 -2.42 -1.26
CA ALA A 79 14.49 -2.14 -0.70
C ALA A 79 14.69 -2.95 0.58
N GLY A 80 15.90 -3.45 0.80
CA GLY A 80 16.26 -4.11 2.06
C GLY A 80 16.41 -3.10 3.21
N THR A 81 16.28 -3.58 4.45
CA THR A 81 16.56 -2.83 5.66
C THR A 81 18.08 -2.65 5.86
N SER A 82 18.48 -1.61 6.59
CA SER A 82 19.88 -1.49 7.07
C SER A 82 20.03 -2.01 8.51
N LYS A 83 19.00 -1.79 9.36
CA LYS A 83 18.86 -2.33 10.72
C LYS A 83 17.39 -2.39 11.08
N GLY A 84 17.05 -3.16 12.12
CA GLY A 84 15.69 -3.35 12.59
C GLY A 84 14.93 -4.38 11.77
N LYS A 85 13.64 -4.52 12.02
CA LYS A 85 12.81 -5.57 11.43
C LYS A 85 11.58 -5.01 10.73
N VAL A 86 11.11 -5.76 9.72
CA VAL A 86 9.87 -5.48 8.98
C VAL A 86 9.10 -6.78 8.82
N TYR A 87 7.87 -6.78 9.31
CA TYR A 87 6.94 -7.90 9.17
C TYR A 87 5.78 -7.53 8.26
N VAL A 88 5.46 -8.39 7.32
CA VAL A 88 4.28 -8.28 6.45
C VAL A 88 3.53 -9.61 6.45
N ASP A 89 2.29 -9.57 6.87
CA ASP A 89 1.43 -10.77 6.99
C ASP A 89 2.18 -11.92 7.73
N GLY A 90 2.81 -11.58 8.87
CA GLY A 90 3.59 -12.49 9.70
C GLY A 90 4.97 -12.88 9.19
N ASN A 91 5.39 -12.39 8.02
CA ASN A 91 6.69 -12.73 7.41
C ASN A 91 7.74 -11.64 7.69
N ASP A 92 8.90 -12.01 8.23
CA ASP A 92 10.04 -11.10 8.46
C ASP A 92 10.82 -10.86 7.16
N LEU A 93 10.62 -9.67 6.55
CA LEU A 93 11.31 -9.26 5.32
C LEU A 93 12.78 -8.97 5.53
N SER A 94 13.21 -8.72 6.76
CA SER A 94 14.57 -8.27 7.08
C SER A 94 15.60 -9.37 6.84
N GLU A 95 15.19 -10.62 7.01
CA GLU A 95 16.04 -11.80 6.86
C GLU A 95 15.91 -12.46 5.47
N MET A 96 14.97 -11.98 4.64
CA MET A 96 14.71 -12.55 3.31
C MET A 96 15.76 -12.14 2.28
N THR A 97 16.09 -13.08 1.40
CA THR A 97 16.81 -12.81 0.16
C THR A 97 15.96 -11.98 -0.81
N ASP A 98 16.57 -11.40 -1.85
CA ASP A 98 15.85 -10.66 -2.88
C ASP A 98 14.81 -11.53 -3.63
N ALA A 99 15.10 -12.80 -3.82
CA ALA A 99 14.18 -13.76 -4.46
C ALA A 99 12.95 -14.00 -3.59
N GLU A 100 13.13 -14.20 -2.27
CA GLU A 100 12.04 -14.39 -1.31
C GLU A 100 11.18 -13.14 -1.18
N ARG A 101 11.80 -11.95 -1.07
CA ARG A 101 11.06 -10.67 -1.10
C ARG A 101 10.27 -10.49 -2.38
N THR A 102 10.83 -10.90 -3.52
CA THR A 102 10.11 -10.84 -4.81
C THR A 102 8.91 -11.78 -4.83
N LYS A 103 9.02 -12.98 -4.28
CA LYS A 103 7.91 -13.93 -4.16
C LYS A 103 6.82 -13.37 -3.23
N LEU A 104 7.19 -12.79 -2.09
CA LEU A 104 6.25 -12.20 -1.15
C LEU A 104 5.53 -11.01 -1.77
N ARG A 105 6.25 -10.07 -2.42
CA ARG A 105 5.63 -8.93 -3.12
C ARG A 105 4.58 -9.38 -4.12
N ARG A 106 4.92 -10.37 -4.94
CA ARG A 106 4.03 -10.88 -5.97
C ARG A 106 2.68 -11.35 -5.43
N SER A 107 2.67 -11.93 -4.23
CA SER A 107 1.47 -12.55 -3.63
C SER A 107 0.77 -11.70 -2.57
N LYS A 108 1.48 -10.77 -1.91
CA LYS A 108 0.97 -10.08 -0.73
C LYS A 108 0.85 -8.56 -0.88
N ILE A 109 1.55 -7.96 -1.85
CA ILE A 109 1.69 -6.51 -1.93
C ILE A 109 1.31 -6.00 -3.31
N GLY A 110 0.35 -5.06 -3.35
CA GLY A 110 0.06 -4.25 -4.52
C GLY A 110 0.78 -2.91 -4.43
N PHE A 111 1.30 -2.41 -5.56
CA PHE A 111 1.94 -1.09 -5.64
C PHE A 111 1.24 -0.18 -6.62
N VAL A 112 0.96 1.05 -6.17
CA VAL A 112 0.51 2.17 -7.00
C VAL A 112 1.55 3.28 -6.89
N PHE A 113 2.08 3.74 -8.01
CA PHE A 113 3.15 4.75 -8.07
C PHE A 113 2.62 6.08 -8.60
N GLN A 114 3.29 7.17 -8.26
CA GLN A 114 2.99 8.51 -8.75
C GLN A 114 3.06 8.61 -10.29
N ARG A 115 4.01 7.94 -10.93
CA ARG A 115 4.21 7.92 -12.39
C ARG A 115 3.50 6.76 -13.09
N PHE A 116 2.45 6.20 -12.51
CA PHE A 116 1.64 5.09 -13.03
C PHE A 116 2.44 3.82 -13.37
N ASN A 117 3.65 3.92 -13.88
CA ASN A 117 4.56 2.84 -14.29
C ASN A 117 3.87 1.79 -15.19
N LEU A 118 3.03 2.25 -16.10
CA LEU A 118 2.42 1.40 -17.12
C LEU A 118 3.42 1.06 -18.22
N LEU A 119 3.29 -0.14 -18.78
CA LEU A 119 4.05 -0.57 -19.95
C LEU A 119 3.46 0.11 -21.20
N PRO A 120 4.18 1.02 -21.86
CA PRO A 120 3.62 1.86 -22.93
C PRO A 120 3.24 1.08 -24.19
N THR A 121 3.84 -0.10 -24.38
CA THR A 121 3.56 -0.99 -25.53
C THR A 121 2.30 -1.85 -25.33
N LEU A 122 1.81 -1.96 -24.10
CA LEU A 122 0.61 -2.73 -23.78
C LEU A 122 -0.61 -1.83 -23.67
N THR A 123 -1.77 -2.36 -24.01
CA THR A 123 -3.08 -1.74 -23.73
C THR A 123 -3.36 -1.74 -22.23
N ALA A 124 -4.44 -1.08 -21.78
CA ALA A 124 -4.91 -1.14 -20.41
C ALA A 124 -5.17 -2.60 -19.98
N LYS A 125 -5.86 -3.38 -20.84
CA LYS A 125 -6.05 -4.82 -20.63
C LYS A 125 -4.72 -5.54 -20.42
N GLY A 126 -3.74 -5.32 -21.29
CA GLY A 126 -2.43 -5.96 -21.21
C GLY A 126 -1.68 -5.58 -19.92
N ASN A 127 -1.73 -4.30 -19.52
CA ASN A 127 -1.11 -3.82 -18.28
C ASN A 127 -1.71 -4.44 -17.02
N ILE A 128 -3.02 -4.73 -17.00
CA ILE A 128 -3.68 -5.38 -15.87
C ILE A 128 -3.41 -6.88 -15.90
N SER A 129 -3.59 -7.52 -17.05
CA SER A 129 -3.46 -8.98 -17.19
C SER A 129 -2.06 -9.50 -16.91
N ILE A 130 -1.01 -8.72 -17.23
CA ILE A 130 0.37 -9.13 -16.98
C ILE A 130 0.64 -9.41 -15.50
N ALA A 131 -0.06 -8.72 -14.58
CA ALA A 131 0.08 -8.97 -13.15
C ALA A 131 -0.44 -10.36 -12.76
N GLN A 132 -1.53 -10.83 -13.38
CA GLN A 132 -2.05 -12.19 -13.16
C GLN A 132 -1.09 -13.26 -13.70
N TYR A 133 -0.53 -13.05 -14.89
CA TYR A 133 0.46 -13.97 -15.45
C TYR A 133 1.74 -14.05 -14.60
N ILE A 134 2.23 -12.91 -14.11
CA ILE A 134 3.39 -12.86 -13.20
C ILE A 134 3.07 -13.55 -11.87
N HIS A 135 1.84 -13.45 -11.38
CA HIS A 135 1.42 -14.10 -10.13
C HIS A 135 1.54 -15.63 -10.24
N GLY A 136 1.22 -16.19 -11.38
CA GLY A 136 1.37 -17.62 -11.67
C GLY A 136 0.06 -18.41 -11.76
N ASP A 137 -1.08 -17.80 -11.41
CA ASP A 137 -2.40 -18.46 -11.45
C ASP A 137 -3.05 -18.40 -12.85
N GLY A 138 -2.38 -17.71 -13.80
CA GLY A 138 -2.92 -17.47 -15.13
C GLY A 138 -3.96 -16.36 -15.17
N PHE A 139 -4.62 -16.18 -16.31
CA PHE A 139 -5.64 -15.14 -16.49
C PHE A 139 -6.99 -15.59 -15.93
N ASP A 140 -7.55 -14.83 -14.99
CA ASP A 140 -8.90 -15.01 -14.47
C ASP A 140 -9.85 -13.95 -15.09
N PRO A 141 -10.70 -14.35 -16.05
CA PRO A 141 -11.61 -13.45 -16.74
C PRO A 141 -12.68 -12.84 -15.81
N HIS A 142 -13.15 -13.61 -14.82
CA HIS A 142 -14.17 -13.15 -13.89
C HIS A 142 -13.64 -12.04 -13.00
N ARG A 143 -12.51 -12.26 -12.33
CA ARG A 143 -11.85 -11.25 -11.50
C ARG A 143 -11.46 -10.02 -12.32
N PHE A 144 -10.96 -10.21 -13.54
CA PHE A 144 -10.62 -9.13 -14.46
C PHE A 144 -11.85 -8.25 -14.73
N ALA A 145 -13.01 -8.85 -15.06
CA ALA A 145 -14.24 -8.12 -15.32
C ALA A 145 -14.73 -7.35 -14.09
N VAL A 146 -14.68 -7.96 -12.90
CA VAL A 146 -15.07 -7.31 -11.64
C VAL A 146 -14.21 -6.08 -11.35
N VAL A 147 -12.88 -6.23 -11.42
CA VAL A 147 -11.95 -5.14 -11.11
C VAL A 147 -12.05 -4.01 -12.13
N THR A 148 -12.12 -4.32 -13.42
CA THR A 148 -12.20 -3.30 -14.47
C THR A 148 -13.52 -2.53 -14.43
N LYS A 149 -14.63 -3.19 -14.13
CA LYS A 149 -15.94 -2.56 -13.93
C LYS A 149 -15.94 -1.65 -12.70
N MET A 150 -15.42 -2.13 -11.57
CA MET A 150 -15.33 -1.34 -10.34
C MET A 150 -14.53 -0.03 -10.52
N LEU A 151 -13.49 -0.05 -11.35
CA LEU A 151 -12.64 1.10 -11.64
C LEU A 151 -13.07 1.90 -12.88
N GLY A 152 -14.23 1.56 -13.51
CA GLY A 152 -14.76 2.26 -14.67
C GLY A 152 -13.83 2.24 -15.89
N LEU A 153 -13.21 1.08 -16.15
CA LEU A 153 -12.22 0.90 -17.23
C LEU A 153 -12.77 0.16 -18.46
N GLU A 154 -14.05 -0.28 -18.44
CA GLU A 154 -14.64 -1.14 -19.49
C GLU A 154 -14.49 -0.53 -20.90
N GLY A 155 -14.69 0.77 -21.05
CA GLY A 155 -14.54 1.46 -22.34
C GLY A 155 -13.11 1.87 -22.71
N ARG A 156 -12.10 1.45 -21.93
CA ARG A 156 -10.69 1.86 -22.10
C ARG A 156 -9.71 0.69 -22.23
N LEU A 157 -10.21 -0.54 -22.17
CA LEU A 157 -9.36 -1.75 -22.10
C LEU A 157 -8.41 -1.91 -23.30
N ASP A 158 -8.83 -1.47 -24.47
CA ASP A 158 -8.05 -1.59 -25.71
C ASP A 158 -7.13 -0.38 -25.98
N HIS A 159 -7.22 0.68 -25.14
CA HIS A 159 -6.37 1.86 -25.27
C HIS A 159 -4.98 1.64 -24.68
N ARG A 160 -3.97 2.24 -25.28
CA ARG A 160 -2.61 2.32 -24.74
C ARG A 160 -2.48 3.52 -23.77
N PRO A 161 -1.48 3.54 -22.89
CA PRO A 161 -1.28 4.65 -21.97
C PRO A 161 -1.22 6.02 -22.64
N SER A 162 -0.64 6.14 -23.86
CA SER A 162 -0.58 7.38 -24.62
C SER A 162 -1.94 7.90 -25.11
N GLU A 163 -2.95 7.07 -25.10
CA GLU A 163 -4.33 7.38 -25.55
C GLU A 163 -5.27 7.64 -24.35
N MET A 164 -4.73 7.67 -23.13
CA MET A 164 -5.47 7.76 -21.87
C MET A 164 -5.09 9.02 -21.09
N SER A 165 -6.08 9.62 -20.43
CA SER A 165 -5.83 10.68 -19.45
C SER A 165 -5.03 10.17 -18.25
N GLY A 166 -4.38 11.08 -17.49
CA GLY A 166 -3.65 10.72 -16.29
C GLY A 166 -4.51 9.96 -15.25
N GLY A 167 -5.75 10.39 -15.05
CA GLY A 167 -6.70 9.70 -14.18
C GLY A 167 -7.06 8.29 -14.67
N GLU A 168 -7.21 8.09 -15.98
CA GLU A 168 -7.45 6.75 -16.56
C GLU A 168 -6.21 5.86 -16.40
N GLN A 169 -5.02 6.39 -16.65
CA GLN A 169 -3.77 5.66 -16.42
C GLN A 169 -3.60 5.25 -14.96
N GLN A 170 -3.94 6.13 -14.02
CA GLN A 170 -3.88 5.82 -12.60
C GLN A 170 -4.88 4.72 -12.21
N ARG A 171 -6.10 4.75 -12.75
CA ARG A 171 -7.07 3.66 -12.54
C ARG A 171 -6.58 2.32 -13.07
N VAL A 172 -5.89 2.29 -14.22
CA VAL A 172 -5.24 1.07 -14.74
C VAL A 172 -4.11 0.61 -13.81
N ALA A 173 -3.30 1.52 -13.26
CA ALA A 173 -2.25 1.19 -12.30
C ALA A 173 -2.85 0.60 -11.00
N ILE A 174 -3.96 1.16 -10.50
CA ILE A 174 -4.70 0.61 -9.35
C ILE A 174 -5.25 -0.78 -9.70
N ALA A 175 -5.92 -0.95 -10.85
CA ALA A 175 -6.42 -2.25 -11.29
C ALA A 175 -5.33 -3.31 -11.31
N ARG A 176 -4.18 -2.99 -11.89
CA ARG A 176 -3.01 -3.87 -11.93
C ARG A 176 -2.50 -4.23 -10.53
N ALA A 177 -2.55 -3.28 -9.60
CA ALA A 177 -2.08 -3.49 -8.23
C ALA A 177 -2.99 -4.41 -7.41
N ILE A 178 -4.33 -4.35 -7.63
CA ILE A 178 -5.32 -5.09 -6.83
C ILE A 178 -5.81 -6.38 -7.47
N ILE A 179 -5.50 -6.63 -8.74
CA ILE A 179 -6.06 -7.76 -9.51
C ILE A 179 -5.78 -9.13 -8.88
N ASN A 180 -4.70 -9.25 -8.11
CA ASN A 180 -4.31 -10.48 -7.42
C ASN A 180 -4.68 -10.47 -5.92
N GLU A 181 -5.60 -9.60 -5.49
CA GLU A 181 -6.09 -9.50 -4.11
C GLU A 181 -4.96 -9.42 -3.07
N PRO A 182 -4.07 -8.42 -3.18
CA PRO A 182 -2.95 -8.31 -2.26
C PRO A 182 -3.44 -8.06 -0.83
N LYS A 183 -2.67 -8.49 0.16
CA LYS A 183 -2.95 -8.24 1.57
C LYS A 183 -2.83 -6.76 1.93
N ILE A 184 -1.90 -6.06 1.28
CA ILE A 184 -1.65 -4.63 1.48
C ILE A 184 -1.50 -3.94 0.13
N LEU A 185 -2.16 -2.79 -0.04
CA LEU A 185 -1.95 -1.86 -1.14
C LEU A 185 -1.08 -0.71 -0.66
N LEU A 186 0.08 -0.53 -1.28
CA LEU A 186 1.02 0.55 -1.02
C LEU A 186 0.91 1.59 -2.14
N ALA A 187 0.66 2.85 -1.79
CA ALA A 187 0.45 3.92 -2.75
C ALA A 187 1.47 5.07 -2.51
N ASP A 188 2.34 5.29 -3.49
CA ASP A 188 3.36 6.35 -3.47
C ASP A 188 2.82 7.57 -4.23
N GLU A 189 2.33 8.58 -3.50
CA GLU A 189 1.76 9.82 -4.04
C GLU A 189 0.82 9.60 -5.23
N PRO A 190 -0.23 8.76 -5.10
CA PRO A 190 -1.02 8.29 -6.24
C PRO A 190 -1.79 9.39 -6.98
N THR A 191 -1.88 10.58 -6.42
CA THR A 191 -2.56 11.75 -7.00
C THR A 191 -1.60 12.87 -7.40
N GLY A 192 -0.30 12.71 -7.17
CA GLY A 192 0.69 13.78 -7.36
C GLY A 192 0.84 14.29 -8.81
N ASN A 193 0.38 13.54 -9.81
CA ASN A 193 0.42 13.92 -11.22
C ASN A 193 -0.99 14.14 -11.84
N LEU A 194 -2.01 14.31 -10.99
CA LEU A 194 -3.40 14.45 -11.41
C LEU A 194 -3.91 15.86 -11.10
N ASP A 195 -4.89 16.31 -11.89
CA ASP A 195 -5.68 17.48 -11.53
C ASP A 195 -6.59 17.16 -10.31
N THR A 196 -7.16 18.19 -9.71
CA THR A 196 -7.98 18.08 -8.48
C THR A 196 -9.14 17.09 -8.67
N LYS A 197 -9.88 17.20 -9.79
CA LYS A 197 -11.03 16.33 -10.05
C LYS A 197 -10.64 14.85 -10.16
N ASN A 198 -9.58 14.54 -10.89
CA ASN A 198 -9.08 13.17 -11.01
C ASN A 198 -8.47 12.68 -9.69
N SER A 199 -7.86 13.56 -8.90
CA SER A 199 -7.36 13.26 -7.55
C SER A 199 -8.48 12.79 -6.64
N ASP A 200 -9.59 13.53 -6.56
CA ASP A 200 -10.75 13.17 -5.75
C ASP A 200 -11.34 11.81 -6.17
N ILE A 201 -11.44 11.56 -7.48
CA ILE A 201 -11.92 10.27 -8.00
C ILE A 201 -11.01 9.12 -7.54
N VAL A 202 -9.70 9.30 -7.64
CA VAL A 202 -8.73 8.26 -7.22
C VAL A 202 -8.76 8.04 -5.71
N LEU A 203 -8.81 9.10 -4.92
CA LEU A 203 -8.90 9.00 -3.45
C LEU A 203 -10.19 8.31 -3.00
N GLU A 204 -11.33 8.67 -3.61
CA GLU A 204 -12.60 7.99 -3.32
C GLU A 204 -12.57 6.51 -3.74
N MET A 205 -11.90 6.16 -4.83
CA MET A 205 -11.70 4.75 -5.21
C MET A 205 -10.87 3.99 -4.16
N LEU A 206 -9.77 4.56 -3.68
CA LEU A 206 -8.96 3.96 -2.61
C LEU A 206 -9.79 3.78 -1.33
N ARG A 207 -10.59 4.79 -0.96
CA ARG A 207 -11.50 4.70 0.17
C ARG A 207 -12.50 3.57 0.02
N ARG A 208 -13.12 3.41 -1.17
CA ARG A 208 -14.05 2.30 -1.44
C ARG A 208 -13.38 0.95 -1.39
N LEU A 209 -12.18 0.81 -1.95
CA LEU A 209 -11.39 -0.43 -1.82
C LEU A 209 -11.18 -0.80 -0.36
N ASN A 210 -10.93 0.18 0.52
CA ASN A 210 -10.79 -0.07 1.94
C ASN A 210 -12.15 -0.40 2.59
N LYS A 211 -13.19 0.43 2.43
CA LYS A 211 -14.45 0.30 3.17
C LYS A 211 -15.31 -0.86 2.68
N ASP A 212 -15.37 -1.09 1.37
CA ASP A 212 -16.27 -2.08 0.77
C ASP A 212 -15.62 -3.46 0.67
N LEU A 213 -14.28 -3.52 0.49
CA LEU A 213 -13.53 -4.76 0.30
C LEU A 213 -12.58 -5.11 1.46
N GLY A 214 -12.46 -4.26 2.49
CA GLY A 214 -11.55 -4.48 3.60
C GLY A 214 -10.06 -4.42 3.22
N GLN A 215 -9.72 -3.80 2.08
CA GLN A 215 -8.34 -3.69 1.62
C GLN A 215 -7.52 -2.84 2.59
N THR A 216 -6.44 -3.39 3.13
CA THR A 216 -5.46 -2.61 3.89
C THR A 216 -4.70 -1.69 2.94
N ILE A 217 -4.60 -0.40 3.27
CA ILE A 217 -3.96 0.61 2.42
C ILE A 217 -2.96 1.43 3.23
N VAL A 218 -1.75 1.58 2.72
CA VAL A 218 -0.78 2.58 3.20
C VAL A 218 -0.45 3.52 2.04
N MET A 219 -0.84 4.77 2.18
CA MET A 219 -0.56 5.81 1.19
C MET A 219 0.44 6.81 1.76
N ILE A 220 1.43 7.18 0.99
CA ILE A 220 2.24 8.35 1.30
C ILE A 220 1.79 9.54 0.46
N THR A 221 1.74 10.71 1.08
CA THR A 221 1.33 11.95 0.42
C THR A 221 1.95 13.17 1.09
N HIS A 222 2.05 14.26 0.37
CA HIS A 222 2.31 15.59 0.92
C HIS A 222 1.05 16.50 0.85
N ASN A 223 -0.07 15.99 0.28
CA ASN A 223 -1.33 16.73 0.21
C ASN A 223 -2.18 16.50 1.47
N PRO A 224 -2.44 17.53 2.30
CA PRO A 224 -3.27 17.42 3.50
C PRO A 224 -4.71 16.99 3.20
N GLU A 225 -5.30 17.44 2.08
CA GLU A 225 -6.69 17.13 1.72
C GLU A 225 -6.90 15.63 1.51
N ALA A 226 -5.88 14.93 0.99
CA ALA A 226 -5.93 13.50 0.77
C ALA A 226 -6.08 12.70 2.06
N THR A 227 -5.68 13.26 3.21
CA THR A 227 -5.74 12.55 4.51
C THR A 227 -7.16 12.30 4.98
N ALA A 228 -8.13 13.13 4.57
CA ALA A 228 -9.55 12.98 4.94
C ALA A 228 -10.19 11.67 4.43
N TYR A 229 -9.56 11.00 3.47
CA TYR A 229 -10.04 9.74 2.91
C TYR A 229 -9.55 8.50 3.68
N PHE A 230 -8.73 8.68 4.72
CA PHE A 230 -8.05 7.60 5.46
C PHE A 230 -8.48 7.53 6.92
N ASP A 231 -8.38 6.34 7.52
CA ASP A 231 -8.77 6.10 8.92
C ASP A 231 -7.80 6.75 9.90
N ARG A 232 -6.50 6.79 9.56
CA ARG A 232 -5.43 7.30 10.41
C ARG A 232 -4.39 8.06 9.58
N VAL A 233 -3.88 9.12 10.17
CA VAL A 233 -2.76 9.89 9.62
C VAL A 233 -1.55 9.72 10.52
N VAL A 234 -0.40 9.44 9.90
CA VAL A 234 0.90 9.34 10.56
C VAL A 234 1.82 10.40 9.97
N HIS A 235 2.43 11.19 10.83
CA HIS A 235 3.35 12.23 10.39
C HIS A 235 4.79 11.74 10.43
N MET A 236 5.54 12.10 9.38
CA MET A 236 6.95 11.74 9.23
C MET A 236 7.82 12.98 9.03
N ARG A 237 8.91 13.10 9.79
CA ARG A 237 9.88 14.18 9.66
C ARG A 237 11.30 13.63 9.88
N ASP A 238 12.25 14.00 9.04
CA ASP A 238 13.67 13.66 9.16
C ASP A 238 13.96 12.16 9.41
N GLY A 239 13.17 11.28 8.79
CA GLY A 239 13.34 9.83 8.90
C GLY A 239 12.72 9.18 10.13
N VAL A 240 11.94 9.92 10.92
CA VAL A 240 11.22 9.40 12.10
C VAL A 240 9.72 9.64 11.98
N ILE A 241 8.91 8.81 12.64
CA ILE A 241 7.50 9.09 12.88
C ILE A 241 7.40 10.03 14.07
N VAL A 242 6.58 11.07 13.95
CA VAL A 242 6.37 12.07 15.00
C VAL A 242 4.92 12.03 15.46
N ASP A 243 4.70 12.19 16.77
CA ASP A 243 3.37 12.29 17.35
C ASP A 243 2.83 13.72 17.14
N GLY A 244 1.63 13.81 16.56
CA GLY A 244 0.96 15.10 16.29
C GLY A 244 1.35 15.73 14.95
N ILE A 245 0.68 16.85 14.62
CA ILE A 245 1.01 17.66 13.43
C ILE A 245 2.30 18.43 13.77
N PRO A 246 3.39 18.27 12.98
CA PRO A 246 4.58 19.06 13.19
C PRO A 246 4.22 20.55 13.10
N ALA A 247 4.59 21.34 14.10
CA ALA A 247 4.54 22.79 13.97
C ALA A 247 5.52 23.21 12.87
N ASP A 248 5.06 24.03 11.93
CA ASP A 248 5.86 24.65 10.88
C ASP A 248 6.97 25.54 11.45
#